data_9bb68dc2da15df4b8375cb8945e9376d
#
_entry.id   9bb68dc2da15df4b8375cb8945e9376d
#
_cell.length_a   1.000
_cell.length_b   1.000
_cell.length_c   1.000
_cell.angle_alpha   90.00
_cell.angle_beta   90.00
_cell.angle_gamma   90.00
#
_symmetry.space_group_name_H-M   'P 1'
#
loop_
_entity.id
_entity.type
_entity.pdbx_description
1 polymer ?
#
loop_
_entity_poly.entity_id
_entity_poly.type
_entity_poly.pdbx_seq_one_letter_code
_entity_poly.pdbx_strand_id
1 'polypeptide(L)'
;MREPPELADDAIVRSLQASYGIRVAALAFLPVGNDSASWAYRVQTAQGQAYFLKVRAGAGPMPGAVVPSHLHRHGVPHVLAPLASGAGAPSVLVDGFALSLYPMLDARTGAEGGLSPRQWRQLGVALRQVHAVPPTPELNAIVGWEAFRPTRRELIAAYGEQVLMMPTLGEETRRVAVDGFVDLFEPGNIVDLAGDGSLG
;
A
#
# COMPACT_ATOMS: atom_id res chain seq x y z
N MET A 1 7.20 -17.37 -10.16
CA MET A 1 7.92 -17.06 -8.88
C MET A 1 8.36 -15.62 -9.01
N ARG A 2 8.23 -14.80 -7.96
CA ARG A 2 8.65 -13.40 -8.00
C ARG A 2 10.18 -13.33 -7.93
N GLU A 3 10.80 -12.59 -8.84
CA GLU A 3 12.25 -12.40 -8.89
C GLU A 3 12.64 -11.12 -8.13
N PRO A 4 13.86 -11.04 -7.58
CA PRO A 4 14.37 -9.81 -6.97
C PRO A 4 14.52 -8.70 -8.01
N PRO A 5 14.58 -7.41 -7.59
CA PRO A 5 14.80 -6.29 -8.50
C PRO A 5 16.23 -6.32 -9.09
N GLU A 6 16.41 -5.59 -10.17
CA GLU A 6 17.76 -5.30 -10.72
C GLU A 6 18.51 -4.27 -9.86
N LEU A 7 18.65 -4.57 -8.57
CA LEU A 7 19.40 -3.78 -7.59
C LEU A 7 20.33 -4.72 -6.83
N ALA A 8 21.60 -4.44 -6.87
CA ALA A 8 22.60 -5.29 -6.22
C ALA A 8 22.43 -5.28 -4.68
N ASP A 9 22.48 -6.46 -4.06
CA ASP A 9 22.37 -6.62 -2.60
C ASP A 9 23.43 -5.77 -1.86
N ASP A 10 24.65 -5.67 -2.41
CA ASP A 10 25.71 -4.82 -1.87
C ASP A 10 25.34 -3.33 -1.85
N ALA A 11 24.57 -2.84 -2.84
CA ALA A 11 24.11 -1.46 -2.87
C ALA A 11 23.07 -1.21 -1.77
N ILE A 12 22.18 -2.18 -1.55
CA ILE A 12 21.21 -2.16 -0.44
C ILE A 12 21.97 -2.11 0.90
N VAL A 13 22.92 -3.03 1.11
CA VAL A 13 23.68 -3.14 2.36
C VAL A 13 24.46 -1.85 2.65
N ARG A 14 25.17 -1.31 1.66
CA ARG A 14 25.89 -0.03 1.82
C ARG A 14 24.94 1.13 2.16
N SER A 15 23.79 1.18 1.51
CA SER A 15 22.80 2.22 1.78
C SER A 15 22.22 2.13 3.19
N LEU A 16 21.90 0.93 3.67
CA LEU A 16 21.42 0.72 5.04
C LEU A 16 22.46 1.14 6.08
N GLN A 17 23.73 0.83 5.83
CA GLN A 17 24.81 1.27 6.72
C GLN A 17 24.98 2.80 6.70
N ALA A 18 24.98 3.42 5.52
CA ALA A 18 25.21 4.86 5.37
C ALA A 18 24.03 5.70 5.89
N SER A 19 22.80 5.26 5.59
CA SER A 19 21.61 6.07 5.85
C SER A 19 20.94 5.78 7.19
N TYR A 20 21.10 4.57 7.74
CA TYR A 20 20.46 4.15 8.99
C TYR A 20 21.45 3.68 10.07
N GLY A 21 22.76 3.63 9.75
CA GLY A 21 23.77 3.13 10.67
C GLY A 21 23.70 1.62 10.96
N ILE A 22 22.97 0.88 10.14
CA ILE A 22 22.67 -0.55 10.36
C ILE A 22 23.75 -1.42 9.73
N ARG A 23 24.41 -2.25 10.56
CA ARG A 23 25.33 -3.30 10.08
C ARG A 23 24.54 -4.55 9.74
N VAL A 24 24.37 -4.80 8.45
CA VAL A 24 23.63 -5.96 7.93
C VAL A 24 24.48 -7.21 8.06
N ALA A 25 23.96 -8.24 8.73
CA ALA A 25 24.57 -9.56 8.80
C ALA A 25 23.98 -10.52 7.75
N ALA A 26 22.67 -10.36 7.44
CA ALA A 26 22.03 -11.11 6.39
C ALA A 26 20.92 -10.27 5.73
N LEU A 27 20.81 -10.42 4.41
CA LEU A 27 19.74 -9.85 3.59
C LEU A 27 19.04 -11.00 2.87
N ALA A 28 17.73 -11.14 3.06
CA ALA A 28 16.96 -12.23 2.44
C ALA A 28 15.76 -11.64 1.67
N PHE A 29 15.70 -11.92 0.38
CA PHE A 29 14.54 -11.57 -0.45
C PHE A 29 13.30 -12.35 0.01
N LEU A 30 12.17 -11.64 0.11
CA LEU A 30 10.87 -12.19 0.43
C LEU A 30 9.99 -12.12 -0.82
N PRO A 31 9.59 -13.24 -1.43
CA PRO A 31 8.77 -13.26 -2.65
C PRO A 31 7.29 -12.97 -2.33
N VAL A 32 7.01 -11.90 -1.61
CA VAL A 32 5.68 -11.49 -1.14
C VAL A 32 5.24 -10.16 -1.75
N GLY A 33 3.93 -9.91 -1.74
CA GLY A 33 3.30 -8.67 -2.21
C GLY A 33 2.79 -8.76 -3.65
N ASN A 34 1.77 -7.92 -3.95
CA ASN A 34 1.05 -7.91 -5.23
C ASN A 34 1.45 -6.71 -6.14
N ASP A 35 2.25 -5.78 -5.62
CA ASP A 35 2.73 -4.62 -6.39
C ASP A 35 3.97 -5.02 -7.20
N SER A 36 3.86 -5.07 -8.53
CA SER A 36 4.94 -5.46 -9.44
C SER A 36 6.17 -4.53 -9.38
N ALA A 37 5.99 -3.29 -8.95
CA ALA A 37 7.05 -2.30 -8.82
C ALA A 37 7.68 -2.24 -7.41
N SER A 38 7.33 -3.16 -6.51
CA SER A 38 7.86 -3.19 -5.14
C SER A 38 8.35 -4.58 -4.76
N TRP A 39 9.41 -4.66 -4.00
CA TRP A 39 10.04 -5.88 -3.48
C TRP A 39 10.21 -5.78 -1.98
N ALA A 40 10.25 -6.92 -1.32
CA ALA A 40 10.42 -7.02 0.12
C ALA A 40 11.66 -7.82 0.49
N TYR A 41 12.35 -7.39 1.53
CA TYR A 41 13.50 -8.09 2.09
C TYR A 41 13.39 -8.16 3.61
N ARG A 42 13.90 -9.24 4.16
CA ARG A 42 14.23 -9.33 5.58
C ARG A 42 15.68 -8.92 5.77
N VAL A 43 15.92 -7.94 6.63
CA VAL A 43 17.26 -7.49 7.01
C VAL A 43 17.53 -7.99 8.42
N GLN A 44 18.62 -8.72 8.61
CA GLN A 44 19.10 -9.16 9.93
C GLN A 44 20.37 -8.40 10.27
N THR A 45 20.43 -7.82 11.46
CA THR A 45 21.63 -7.15 11.95
C THR A 45 22.57 -8.12 12.67
N ALA A 46 23.85 -7.71 12.83
CA ALA A 46 24.81 -8.48 13.61
C ALA A 46 24.42 -8.62 15.10
N GLN A 47 23.56 -7.73 15.59
CA GLN A 47 23.03 -7.76 16.96
C GLN A 47 21.75 -8.61 17.09
N GLY A 48 21.32 -9.29 16.01
CA GLY A 48 20.14 -10.15 16.01
C GLY A 48 18.82 -9.42 15.78
N GLN A 49 18.83 -8.10 15.58
CA GLN A 49 17.62 -7.34 15.29
C GLN A 49 17.17 -7.56 13.85
N ALA A 50 15.86 -7.70 13.63
CA ALA A 50 15.29 -7.88 12.31
C ALA A 50 14.47 -6.66 11.86
N TYR A 51 14.57 -6.35 10.55
CA TYR A 51 13.79 -5.31 9.90
C TYR A 51 13.13 -5.83 8.62
N PHE A 52 12.03 -5.20 8.25
CA PHE A 52 11.39 -5.35 6.96
C PHE A 52 11.82 -4.20 6.06
N LEU A 53 12.45 -4.51 4.94
CA LEU A 53 12.86 -3.51 3.95
C LEU A 53 11.92 -3.60 2.75
N LYS A 54 11.30 -2.49 2.41
CA LYS A 54 10.55 -2.33 1.15
C LYS A 54 11.42 -1.58 0.15
N VAL A 55 11.62 -2.19 -1.01
CA VAL A 55 12.31 -1.61 -2.16
C VAL A 55 11.25 -1.34 -3.23
N ARG A 56 11.25 -0.16 -3.83
CA ARG A 56 10.32 0.19 -4.91
C ARG A 56 11.05 0.88 -6.05
N ALA A 57 10.73 0.49 -7.28
CA ALA A 57 11.22 1.18 -8.47
C ALA A 57 10.68 2.61 -8.55
N GLY A 58 11.55 3.54 -8.96
CA GLY A 58 11.24 4.96 -9.10
C GLY A 58 11.88 5.85 -8.04
N ALA A 59 12.16 7.09 -8.43
CA ALA A 59 12.91 8.07 -7.63
C ALA A 59 12.01 9.07 -6.87
N GLY A 60 10.68 8.93 -6.98
CA GLY A 60 9.73 9.86 -6.37
C GLY A 60 9.41 9.52 -4.91
N PRO A 61 8.84 10.48 -4.17
CA PRO A 61 8.34 10.23 -2.84
C PRO A 61 7.27 9.14 -2.86
N MET A 62 7.37 8.21 -1.92
CA MET A 62 6.43 7.08 -1.82
C MET A 62 5.28 7.43 -0.87
N PRO A 63 4.03 7.55 -1.34
CA PRO A 63 2.87 7.77 -0.46
C PRO A 63 2.81 6.77 0.70
N GLY A 64 3.09 5.48 0.41
CA GLY A 64 3.11 4.41 1.41
C GLY A 64 4.21 4.52 2.48
N ALA A 65 5.18 5.43 2.35
CA ALA A 65 6.16 5.73 3.38
C ALA A 65 5.89 7.10 4.02
N VAL A 66 5.52 8.09 3.20
CA VAL A 66 5.32 9.48 3.64
C VAL A 66 4.07 9.61 4.52
N VAL A 67 2.94 9.00 4.11
CA VAL A 67 1.68 9.07 4.87
C VAL A 67 1.81 8.44 6.25
N PRO A 68 2.30 7.19 6.42
CA PRO A 68 2.49 6.63 7.76
C PRO A 68 3.46 7.44 8.62
N SER A 69 4.52 8.00 8.03
CA SER A 69 5.45 8.87 8.77
C SER A 69 4.79 10.17 9.24
N HIS A 70 3.91 10.75 8.43
CA HIS A 70 3.13 11.92 8.81
C HIS A 70 2.19 11.60 9.98
N LEU A 71 1.41 10.54 9.88
CA LEU A 71 0.49 10.08 10.92
C LEU A 71 1.22 9.75 12.23
N HIS A 72 2.36 9.08 12.15
CA HIS A 72 3.18 8.75 13.32
C HIS A 72 3.69 10.01 14.04
N ARG A 73 4.16 11.02 13.30
CA ARG A 73 4.59 12.31 13.86
C ARG A 73 3.45 13.07 14.54
N HIS A 74 2.20 12.85 14.13
CA HIS A 74 1.00 13.41 14.75
C HIS A 74 0.46 12.54 15.91
N GLY A 75 1.21 11.52 16.32
CA GLY A 75 0.87 10.68 17.47
C GLY A 75 -0.28 9.71 17.22
N VAL A 76 -0.63 9.40 15.95
CA VAL A 76 -1.65 8.41 15.65
C VAL A 76 -1.11 7.02 16.04
N PRO A 77 -1.75 6.32 17.00
CA PRO A 77 -1.27 5.03 17.46
C PRO A 77 -1.54 3.93 16.41
N HIS A 78 -0.80 2.83 16.54
CA HIS A 78 -0.96 1.63 15.70
C HIS A 78 -0.69 1.85 14.19
N VAL A 79 -0.02 2.94 13.83
CA VAL A 79 0.47 3.17 12.48
C VAL A 79 1.89 2.64 12.36
N LEU A 80 2.10 1.70 11.47
CA LEU A 80 3.44 1.21 11.15
C LEU A 80 4.11 2.20 10.19
N ALA A 81 4.95 3.06 10.74
CA ALA A 81 5.76 4.01 9.98
C ALA A 81 7.16 3.43 9.69
N PRO A 82 7.79 3.79 8.56
CA PRO A 82 9.19 3.47 8.33
C PRO A 82 10.08 4.22 9.32
N LEU A 83 11.25 3.65 9.60
CA LEU A 83 12.29 4.33 10.34
C LEU A 83 12.77 5.55 9.54
N ALA A 84 12.97 6.65 10.23
CA ALA A 84 13.61 7.81 9.61
C ALA A 84 15.10 7.52 9.37
N SER A 85 15.60 7.89 8.20
CA SER A 85 17.06 7.88 7.94
C SER A 85 17.79 8.91 8.81
N GLY A 86 19.09 8.88 8.84
CA GLY A 86 19.91 9.90 9.51
C GLY A 86 19.64 11.34 9.05
N ALA A 87 19.08 11.50 7.83
CA ALA A 87 18.61 12.79 7.30
C ALA A 87 17.11 13.08 7.64
N GLY A 88 16.45 12.23 8.41
CA GLY A 88 15.03 12.38 8.77
C GLY A 88 14.03 11.95 7.68
N ALA A 89 14.49 11.39 6.57
CA ALA A 89 13.62 10.97 5.47
C ALA A 89 13.00 9.58 5.71
N PRO A 90 11.74 9.33 5.28
CA PRO A 90 11.07 8.04 5.44
C PRO A 90 11.54 6.99 4.42
N SER A 91 12.31 7.39 3.44
CA SER A 91 12.92 6.52 2.44
C SER A 91 14.24 7.11 1.96
N VAL A 92 15.11 6.27 1.43
CA VAL A 92 16.38 6.67 0.79
C VAL A 92 16.42 6.16 -0.64
N LEU A 93 17.13 6.87 -1.51
CA LEU A 93 17.21 6.56 -2.92
C LEU A 93 18.54 5.87 -3.24
N VAL A 94 18.47 4.76 -3.96
CA VAL A 94 19.64 3.96 -4.39
C VAL A 94 19.39 3.45 -5.80
N ASP A 95 20.21 3.83 -6.75
CA ASP A 95 20.22 3.33 -8.13
C ASP A 95 18.83 3.31 -8.78
N GLY A 96 18.05 4.37 -8.57
CA GLY A 96 16.69 4.49 -9.11
C GLY A 96 15.60 3.76 -8.32
N PHE A 97 15.94 3.18 -7.16
CA PHE A 97 14.98 2.54 -6.25
C PHE A 97 14.85 3.34 -4.96
N ALA A 98 13.63 3.43 -4.44
CA ALA A 98 13.37 3.97 -3.12
C ALA A 98 13.32 2.83 -2.09
N LEU A 99 14.10 2.96 -1.02
CA LEU A 99 14.22 2.02 0.08
C LEU A 99 13.55 2.59 1.34
N SER A 100 12.60 1.87 1.91
CA SER A 100 11.95 2.20 3.18
C SER A 100 12.13 1.06 4.17
N LEU A 101 12.65 1.37 5.34
CA LEU A 101 12.97 0.38 6.38
C LEU A 101 11.94 0.43 7.50
N TYR A 102 11.37 -0.71 7.87
CA TYR A 102 10.35 -0.83 8.91
C TYR A 102 10.81 -1.79 10.00
N PRO A 103 10.33 -1.63 11.25
CA PRO A 103 10.47 -2.70 12.24
C PRO A 103 9.87 -4.00 11.70
N MET A 104 10.54 -5.13 11.94
CA MET A 104 9.96 -6.43 11.64
C MET A 104 8.92 -6.76 12.70
N LEU A 105 7.68 -6.99 12.29
CA LEU A 105 6.62 -7.41 13.18
C LEU A 105 6.48 -8.92 13.13
N ASP A 106 6.48 -9.55 14.30
CA ASP A 106 6.04 -10.94 14.49
C ASP A 106 4.54 -10.92 14.80
N ALA A 107 3.73 -10.86 13.75
CA ALA A 107 2.29 -10.73 13.88
C ALA A 107 1.57 -11.49 12.74
N ARG A 108 0.36 -11.95 13.03
CA ARG A 108 -0.55 -12.54 12.03
C ARG A 108 -1.44 -11.44 11.46
N THR A 109 -1.78 -11.55 10.19
CA THR A 109 -2.73 -10.64 9.56
C THR A 109 -4.16 -10.92 10.05
N GLY A 110 -4.98 -9.87 10.15
CA GLY A 110 -6.39 -10.03 10.48
C GLY A 110 -7.17 -10.84 9.42
N ALA A 111 -6.66 -10.89 8.18
CA ALA A 111 -7.23 -11.71 7.10
C ALA A 111 -7.03 -13.21 7.36
N GLU A 112 -5.92 -13.61 7.97
CA GLU A 112 -5.61 -15.02 8.27
C GLU A 112 -6.28 -15.53 9.53
N GLY A 113 -6.39 -14.68 10.56
CA GLY A 113 -6.87 -15.08 11.90
C GLY A 113 -8.24 -14.55 12.27
N GLY A 114 -8.82 -13.68 11.45
CA GLY A 114 -9.98 -12.88 11.83
C GLY A 114 -9.64 -11.80 12.86
N LEU A 115 -10.59 -10.93 13.14
CA LEU A 115 -10.47 -9.92 14.20
C LEU A 115 -11.56 -10.15 15.25
N SER A 116 -11.16 -10.13 16.52
CA SER A 116 -12.12 -10.14 17.64
C SER A 116 -12.95 -8.84 17.67
N PRO A 117 -14.13 -8.82 18.35
CA PRO A 117 -14.94 -7.61 18.47
C PRO A 117 -14.18 -6.43 19.11
N ARG A 118 -13.22 -6.69 19.96
CA ARG A 118 -12.33 -5.67 20.55
C ARG A 118 -11.40 -5.09 19.50
N GLN A 119 -10.77 -5.93 18.67
CA GLN A 119 -9.86 -5.50 17.60
C GLN A 119 -10.60 -4.70 16.51
N TRP A 120 -11.82 -5.08 16.15
CA TRP A 120 -12.68 -4.30 15.25
C TRP A 120 -12.94 -2.89 15.78
N ARG A 121 -13.28 -2.76 17.07
CA ARG A 121 -13.44 -1.44 17.70
C ARG A 121 -12.14 -0.63 17.71
N GLN A 122 -11.00 -1.27 18.01
CA GLN A 122 -9.69 -0.60 17.97
C GLN A 122 -9.34 -0.13 16.57
N LEU A 123 -9.63 -0.92 15.54
CA LEU A 123 -9.46 -0.53 14.14
C LEU A 123 -10.31 0.69 13.79
N GLY A 124 -11.59 0.70 14.19
CA GLY A 124 -12.47 1.86 13.98
C GLY A 124 -11.97 3.13 14.67
N VAL A 125 -11.45 3.00 15.90
CA VAL A 125 -10.82 4.13 16.61
C VAL A 125 -9.56 4.61 15.88
N ALA A 126 -8.71 3.70 15.42
CA ALA A 126 -7.50 4.05 14.67
C ALA A 126 -7.83 4.77 13.35
N LEU A 127 -8.81 4.28 12.60
CA LEU A 127 -9.27 4.91 11.36
C LEU A 127 -9.81 6.34 11.61
N ARG A 128 -10.61 6.53 12.66
CA ARG A 128 -11.08 7.87 13.04
C ARG A 128 -9.91 8.81 13.36
N GLN A 129 -8.90 8.34 14.04
CA GLN A 129 -7.71 9.14 14.35
C GLN A 129 -6.91 9.48 13.09
N VAL A 130 -6.76 8.55 12.14
CA VAL A 130 -6.16 8.80 10.83
C VAL A 130 -6.90 9.92 10.09
N HIS A 131 -8.23 9.85 10.04
CA HIS A 131 -9.06 10.85 9.36
C HIS A 131 -9.09 12.21 10.07
N ALA A 132 -8.75 12.27 11.36
CA ALA A 132 -8.69 13.51 12.12
C ALA A 132 -7.38 14.29 11.90
N VAL A 133 -6.34 13.69 11.32
CA VAL A 133 -5.08 14.37 11.02
C VAL A 133 -5.22 15.16 9.72
N PRO A 134 -5.08 16.50 9.77
CA PRO A 134 -5.19 17.31 8.56
C PRO A 134 -3.99 17.02 7.62
N PRO A 135 -4.22 16.86 6.32
CA PRO A 135 -3.15 16.76 5.36
C PRO A 135 -2.44 18.12 5.20
N THR A 136 -1.12 18.07 5.00
CA THR A 136 -0.36 19.28 4.64
C THR A 136 -0.35 19.48 3.12
N PRO A 137 -0.07 20.71 2.62
CA PRO A 137 0.08 20.95 1.18
C PRO A 137 1.10 20.00 0.51
N GLU A 138 2.22 19.73 1.20
CA GLU A 138 3.27 18.83 0.72
C GLU A 138 2.76 17.39 0.63
N LEU A 139 1.97 16.95 1.61
CA LEU A 139 1.36 15.62 1.60
C LEU A 139 0.35 15.49 0.45
N ASN A 140 -0.49 16.51 0.26
CA ASN A 140 -1.47 16.55 -0.83
C ASN A 140 -0.79 16.49 -2.22
N ALA A 141 0.36 17.14 -2.38
CA ALA A 141 1.13 17.08 -3.63
C ALA A 141 1.67 15.68 -3.94
N ILE A 142 1.93 14.87 -2.89
CA ILE A 142 2.46 13.50 -3.02
C ILE A 142 1.33 12.48 -3.23
N VAL A 143 0.25 12.60 -2.46
CA VAL A 143 -0.85 11.61 -2.42
C VAL A 143 -1.84 11.85 -3.57
N GLY A 144 -2.04 13.12 -3.97
CA GLY A 144 -3.08 13.52 -4.91
C GLY A 144 -4.48 13.46 -4.29
N TRP A 145 -5.47 13.70 -5.13
CA TRP A 145 -6.89 13.65 -4.77
C TRP A 145 -7.56 12.48 -5.46
N GLU A 146 -8.23 11.63 -4.68
CA GLU A 146 -9.09 10.59 -5.20
C GLU A 146 -10.44 11.20 -5.57
N ALA A 147 -10.81 11.11 -6.84
CA ALA A 147 -12.07 11.65 -7.33
C ALA A 147 -13.25 10.67 -7.20
N PHE A 148 -13.00 9.47 -6.66
CA PHE A 148 -13.97 8.36 -6.58
C PHE A 148 -14.65 8.02 -7.92
N ARG A 149 -14.03 8.42 -9.03
CA ARG A 149 -14.46 8.03 -10.35
C ARG A 149 -13.82 6.69 -10.71
N PRO A 150 -14.57 5.76 -11.30
CA PRO A 150 -13.98 4.51 -11.76
C PRO A 150 -12.91 4.79 -12.81
N THR A 151 -11.64 4.81 -12.41
CA THR A 151 -10.50 5.08 -13.29
C THR A 151 -10.33 4.02 -14.39
N ARG A 152 -11.03 2.89 -14.26
CA ARG A 152 -11.00 1.77 -15.20
C ARG A 152 -12.34 1.55 -15.92
N ARG A 153 -13.18 2.57 -15.98
CA ARG A 153 -14.49 2.47 -16.62
C ARG A 153 -14.38 1.99 -18.08
N GLU A 154 -13.46 2.55 -18.83
CA GLU A 154 -13.20 2.15 -20.24
C GLU A 154 -12.70 0.71 -20.33
N LEU A 155 -11.84 0.28 -19.40
CA LEU A 155 -11.36 -1.09 -19.33
C LEU A 155 -12.50 -2.06 -18.99
N ILE A 156 -13.39 -1.69 -18.07
CA ILE A 156 -14.57 -2.49 -17.71
C ILE A 156 -15.53 -2.61 -18.88
N ALA A 157 -15.78 -1.52 -19.61
CA ALA A 157 -16.58 -1.54 -20.83
C ALA A 157 -15.98 -2.46 -21.89
N ALA A 158 -14.65 -2.36 -22.12
CA ALA A 158 -13.96 -3.24 -23.05
C ALA A 158 -14.00 -4.72 -22.65
N TYR A 159 -13.93 -5.03 -21.35
CA TYR A 159 -14.10 -6.39 -20.85
C TYR A 159 -15.55 -6.88 -21.05
N GLY A 160 -16.56 -6.02 -20.87
CA GLY A 160 -17.95 -6.33 -21.14
C GLY A 160 -18.15 -6.74 -22.60
N GLU A 161 -17.58 -6.01 -23.55
CA GLU A 161 -17.60 -6.35 -24.98
C GLU A 161 -16.89 -7.68 -25.27
N GLN A 162 -15.74 -7.95 -24.63
CA GLN A 162 -15.03 -9.22 -24.78
C GLN A 162 -15.85 -10.41 -24.24
N VAL A 163 -16.53 -10.25 -23.11
CA VAL A 163 -17.41 -11.28 -22.54
C VAL A 163 -18.57 -11.61 -23.50
N LEU A 164 -19.16 -10.59 -24.14
CA LEU A 164 -20.22 -10.78 -25.15
C LEU A 164 -19.72 -11.59 -26.35
N MET A 165 -18.43 -11.50 -26.69
CA MET A 165 -17.84 -12.20 -27.84
C MET A 165 -17.31 -13.60 -27.48
N MET A 166 -17.37 -14.04 -26.21
CA MET A 166 -16.92 -15.36 -25.79
C MET A 166 -17.88 -16.46 -26.25
N PRO A 167 -17.49 -17.35 -27.17
CA PRO A 167 -18.39 -18.38 -27.72
C PRO A 167 -18.72 -19.48 -26.70
N THR A 168 -17.93 -19.60 -25.63
CA THR A 168 -18.11 -20.64 -24.57
C THR A 168 -19.15 -20.27 -23.53
N LEU A 169 -19.60 -19.01 -23.46
CA LEU A 169 -20.63 -18.57 -22.52
C LEU A 169 -22.01 -18.61 -23.18
N GLY A 170 -22.99 -19.20 -22.50
CA GLY A 170 -24.38 -19.15 -22.92
C GLY A 170 -24.89 -17.70 -22.98
N GLU A 171 -25.85 -17.43 -23.88
CA GLU A 171 -26.36 -16.08 -24.15
C GLU A 171 -26.91 -15.39 -22.89
N GLU A 172 -27.63 -16.14 -22.05
CA GLU A 172 -28.16 -15.66 -20.78
C GLU A 172 -27.05 -15.27 -19.78
N THR A 173 -25.99 -16.09 -19.67
CA THR A 173 -24.84 -15.81 -18.80
C THR A 173 -24.08 -14.57 -19.26
N ARG A 174 -23.94 -14.38 -20.58
CA ARG A 174 -23.33 -13.18 -21.15
C ARG A 174 -24.11 -11.91 -20.82
N ARG A 175 -25.43 -11.97 -20.98
CA ARG A 175 -26.33 -10.84 -20.69
C ARG A 175 -26.29 -10.46 -19.22
N VAL A 176 -26.41 -11.43 -18.31
CA VAL A 176 -26.34 -11.18 -16.85
C VAL A 176 -24.99 -10.61 -16.45
N ALA A 177 -23.89 -11.08 -17.01
CA ALA A 177 -22.56 -10.55 -16.70
C ALA A 177 -22.41 -9.09 -17.15
N VAL A 178 -22.91 -8.74 -18.34
CA VAL A 178 -22.83 -7.38 -18.88
C VAL A 178 -23.79 -6.44 -18.19
N ASP A 179 -25.06 -6.84 -18.01
CA ASP A 179 -26.07 -6.04 -17.32
C ASP A 179 -25.65 -5.80 -15.86
N GLY A 180 -25.13 -6.81 -15.15
CA GLY A 180 -24.60 -6.65 -13.81
C GLY A 180 -23.38 -5.75 -13.71
N PHE A 181 -22.53 -5.72 -14.73
CA PHE A 181 -21.40 -4.77 -14.80
C PHE A 181 -21.84 -3.34 -15.11
N VAL A 182 -22.82 -3.15 -15.98
CA VAL A 182 -23.38 -1.84 -16.32
C VAL A 182 -24.13 -1.25 -15.15
N ASP A 183 -24.98 -2.04 -14.46
CA ASP A 183 -25.74 -1.61 -13.30
C ASP A 183 -24.86 -1.15 -12.13
N LEU A 184 -23.68 -1.74 -11.94
CA LEU A 184 -22.73 -1.32 -10.90
C LEU A 184 -22.17 0.09 -11.13
N PHE A 185 -22.23 0.61 -12.37
CA PHE A 185 -21.62 1.89 -12.75
C PHE A 185 -22.63 2.93 -13.26
N GLU A 186 -23.94 2.62 -13.24
CA GLU A 186 -24.97 3.61 -13.51
C GLU A 186 -24.96 4.69 -12.41
N PRO A 187 -25.09 5.98 -12.77
CA PRO A 187 -25.01 7.09 -11.81
C PRO A 187 -26.00 7.04 -10.64
N GLY A 188 -27.04 6.21 -10.70
CA GLY A 188 -28.01 6.03 -9.62
C GLY A 188 -27.72 4.86 -8.68
N ASN A 189 -26.79 3.99 -9.00
CA ASN A 189 -26.47 2.79 -8.21
C ASN A 189 -25.19 2.94 -7.38
N ILE A 190 -24.40 3.98 -7.61
CA ILE A 190 -23.33 4.38 -6.69
C ILE A 190 -24.04 5.05 -5.52
N VAL A 191 -24.12 4.35 -4.39
CA VAL A 191 -24.54 4.96 -3.13
C VAL A 191 -23.68 6.19 -2.92
N ASP A 192 -24.30 7.36 -2.97
CA ASP A 192 -23.61 8.62 -2.71
C ASP A 192 -23.23 8.65 -1.23
N LEU A 193 -22.03 8.13 -0.93
CA LEU A 193 -21.45 8.16 0.42
C LEU A 193 -21.10 9.59 0.88
N ALA A 194 -21.30 10.59 0.02
CA ALA A 194 -21.27 12.00 0.34
C ALA A 194 -22.64 12.52 0.81
N GLY A 195 -23.57 11.64 1.13
CA GLY A 195 -24.85 11.98 1.72
C GLY A 195 -24.68 12.73 3.02
N ASP A 196 -25.25 13.88 3.03
CA ASP A 196 -25.39 14.92 4.03
C ASP A 196 -25.01 14.54 5.48
N GLY A 197 -24.22 15.37 6.13
CA GLY A 197 -23.75 15.20 7.51
C GLY A 197 -24.84 15.33 8.57
N SER A 198 -26.02 14.73 8.37
CA SER A 198 -27.10 14.65 9.36
C SER A 198 -27.15 13.25 9.98
N LEU A 199 -26.16 12.94 10.82
CA LEU A 199 -26.35 12.00 11.91
C LEU A 199 -26.60 12.82 13.17
N GLY A 200 -27.89 12.91 13.54
CA GLY A 200 -28.35 13.40 14.83
C GLY A 200 -27.89 12.50 16.00
#